data_2753b786e5fb4852682cfabe1f47a0bf
#
_entry.id   2753b786e5fb4852682cfabe1f47a0bf
#
_cell.length_a   1.000
_cell.length_b   1.000
_cell.length_c   1.000
_cell.angle_alpha   90.00
_cell.angle_beta   90.00
_cell.angle_gamma   90.00
#
_symmetry.space_group_name_H-M   'P 1'
#
loop_
_entity.id
_entity.type
_entity.pdbx_description
1 polymer ?
#
loop_
_entity_poly.entity_id
_entity_poly.type
_entity_poly.pdbx_seq_one_letter_code
_entity_poly.pdbx_strand_id
1 'polypeptide(L)'
;MKQKNNFHFLLLLVILIITSILLFKFYFSQEKTLKPQLVYGLERGGLIGNYLFNFKNWTNDFLHFNSLRKQLSELEYENIGLINQLQNFKEIKEENSLLKNALKIKDETGWSIVSAKIILMDPSGLTGSFWINKGTKTGLKEGMNVILEDKILVGRLIECFNNYCRGESIFSPETKISVEDLRSSTLAIAEKDIKGNFRLKLVPYESDIKIGDILITSSENTNFLKGLLVAKVKKSGSSSDISSLKEFILEPLLNFSQISSVLIIMDIIPSSQ
;
A
#
# COMPACT_ATOMS: atom_id res chain seq x y z
N MET A 1 44.53 -30.21 -21.33
CA MET A 1 44.38 -31.69 -21.28
C MET A 1 43.91 -32.25 -19.92
N LYS A 2 43.72 -31.45 -18.87
CA LYS A 2 43.34 -31.94 -17.52
C LYS A 2 41.82 -32.10 -17.27
N GLN A 3 40.97 -31.53 -18.11
CA GLN A 3 39.52 -31.52 -17.85
C GLN A 3 38.78 -32.80 -18.30
N LYS A 4 39.36 -33.57 -19.20
CA LYS A 4 38.76 -34.79 -19.74
C LYS A 4 38.83 -35.99 -18.77
N ASN A 5 39.82 -36.00 -17.87
CA ASN A 5 40.00 -37.08 -16.90
C ASN A 5 38.98 -37.03 -15.74
N ASN A 6 38.56 -35.84 -15.36
CA ASN A 6 37.60 -35.68 -14.24
C ASN A 6 36.20 -36.15 -14.64
N PHE A 7 35.82 -36.00 -15.90
CA PHE A 7 34.53 -36.47 -16.41
C PHE A 7 34.41 -37.99 -16.39
N HIS A 8 35.48 -38.70 -16.85
CA HIS A 8 35.51 -40.16 -16.80
C HIS A 8 35.57 -40.73 -15.39
N PHE A 9 36.23 -40.00 -14.46
CA PHE A 9 36.28 -40.39 -13.06
C PHE A 9 34.89 -40.22 -12.41
N LEU A 10 34.19 -39.13 -12.69
CA LEU A 10 32.83 -38.89 -12.21
C LEU A 10 31.82 -39.91 -12.77
N LEU A 11 31.95 -40.25 -14.04
CA LEU A 11 31.13 -41.28 -14.70
C LEU A 11 31.34 -42.66 -14.10
N LEU A 12 32.59 -43.03 -13.80
CA LEU A 12 32.95 -44.29 -13.12
C LEU A 12 32.34 -44.36 -11.71
N LEU A 13 32.38 -43.24 -10.98
CA LEU A 13 31.83 -43.14 -9.61
C LEU A 13 30.32 -43.29 -9.62
N VAL A 14 29.62 -42.71 -10.58
CA VAL A 14 28.15 -42.84 -10.75
C VAL A 14 27.80 -44.28 -11.13
N ILE A 15 28.56 -44.94 -12.02
CA ILE A 15 28.34 -46.33 -12.40
C ILE A 15 28.53 -47.25 -11.18
N LEU A 16 29.54 -46.99 -10.35
CA LEU A 16 29.83 -47.76 -9.15
C LEU A 16 28.74 -47.64 -8.11
N ILE A 17 28.15 -46.45 -7.95
CA ILE A 17 26.99 -46.22 -7.07
C ILE A 17 25.75 -46.96 -7.60
N ILE A 18 25.49 -46.88 -8.91
CA ILE A 18 24.34 -47.55 -9.53
C ILE A 18 24.48 -49.07 -9.40
N THR A 19 25.67 -49.64 -9.65
CA THR A 19 25.94 -51.08 -9.50
C THR A 19 25.80 -51.52 -8.04
N SER A 20 26.26 -50.72 -7.08
CA SER A 20 26.07 -50.97 -5.65
C SER A 20 24.58 -51.02 -5.25
N ILE A 21 23.78 -50.09 -5.76
CA ILE A 21 22.33 -50.05 -5.51
C ILE A 21 21.62 -51.25 -6.14
N LEU A 22 22.03 -51.64 -7.37
CA LEU A 22 21.46 -52.78 -8.05
C LEU A 22 21.83 -54.11 -7.36
N LEU A 23 23.08 -54.25 -6.90
CA LEU A 23 23.53 -55.42 -6.12
C LEU A 23 22.79 -55.49 -4.76
N PHE A 24 22.62 -54.37 -4.10
CA PHE A 24 21.83 -54.27 -2.85
C PHE A 24 20.39 -54.68 -3.08
N LYS A 25 19.72 -54.20 -4.13
CA LYS A 25 18.37 -54.64 -4.51
C LYS A 25 18.29 -56.11 -4.85
N PHE A 26 19.26 -56.62 -5.59
CA PHE A 26 19.33 -58.04 -5.98
C PHE A 26 19.52 -58.95 -4.77
N TYR A 27 20.42 -58.56 -3.84
CA TYR A 27 20.67 -59.30 -2.61
C TYR A 27 19.46 -59.31 -1.67
N PHE A 28 18.79 -58.19 -1.57
CA PHE A 28 17.57 -58.03 -0.74
C PHE A 28 16.33 -58.70 -1.35
N SER A 29 16.31 -58.91 -2.67
CA SER A 29 15.21 -59.60 -3.38
C SER A 29 15.26 -61.13 -3.23
N GLN A 30 16.40 -61.68 -2.89
CA GLN A 30 16.57 -63.16 -2.75
C GLN A 30 16.20 -63.68 -1.35
N GLU A 31 16.13 -62.84 -0.31
CA GLU A 31 15.82 -63.28 1.04
C GLU A 31 14.36 -63.09 1.42
N LYS A 32 13.47 -63.97 0.96
CA LYS A 32 12.08 -64.06 1.47
C LYS A 32 11.96 -64.68 2.88
N THR A 33 13.05 -64.88 3.61
CA THR A 33 13.06 -65.52 4.94
C THR A 33 13.99 -64.82 5.94
N LEU A 34 13.88 -63.47 6.10
CA LEU A 34 14.50 -62.81 7.23
C LEU A 34 13.50 -62.65 8.36
N LYS A 35 13.87 -63.27 9.52
CA LYS A 35 13.07 -63.34 10.75
C LYS A 35 12.63 -61.94 11.24
N PRO A 36 11.46 -61.83 11.86
CA PRO A 36 10.86 -60.55 12.31
C PRO A 36 11.69 -59.73 13.30
N GLN A 37 12.77 -60.28 13.82
CA GLN A 37 13.66 -59.58 14.78
C GLN A 37 14.54 -58.47 14.16
N LEU A 38 14.81 -58.52 12.84
CA LEU A 38 15.56 -57.43 12.15
C LEU A 38 14.67 -56.24 11.79
N VAL A 39 13.39 -56.44 11.61
CA VAL A 39 12.45 -55.36 11.31
C VAL A 39 12.22 -54.45 12.54
N TYR A 40 12.23 -55.05 13.75
CA TYR A 40 12.14 -54.24 15.00
C TYR A 40 13.35 -53.36 15.28
N GLY A 41 14.53 -53.68 14.72
CA GLY A 41 15.74 -52.84 14.82
C GLY A 41 15.69 -51.61 13.91
N LEU A 42 14.99 -51.68 12.78
CA LEU A 42 14.86 -50.60 11.82
C LEU A 42 13.78 -49.57 12.21
N GLU A 43 12.74 -49.98 12.95
CA GLU A 43 11.74 -49.07 13.52
C GLU A 43 12.30 -48.18 14.66
N ARG A 44 13.37 -48.61 15.33
CA ARG A 44 14.12 -47.84 16.31
C ARG A 44 15.35 -47.09 15.70
N GLY A 45 15.50 -47.13 14.39
CA GLY A 45 16.63 -46.55 13.66
C GLY A 45 16.56 -45.02 13.63
N GLY A 46 16.72 -44.40 14.78
CA GLY A 46 16.80 -42.94 14.92
C GLY A 46 17.97 -42.27 14.21
N LEU A 47 18.88 -43.00 13.59
CA LEU A 47 20.02 -42.41 12.89
C LEU A 47 19.74 -42.19 11.39
N ILE A 48 19.17 -43.15 10.69
CA ILE A 48 18.90 -43.04 9.24
C ILE A 48 17.68 -42.15 9.00
N GLY A 49 16.65 -42.25 9.85
CA GLY A 49 15.48 -41.37 9.79
C GLY A 49 15.80 -39.89 9.99
N ASN A 50 16.69 -39.60 10.95
CA ASN A 50 17.16 -38.22 11.19
C ASN A 50 18.01 -37.66 10.04
N TYR A 51 18.85 -38.49 9.39
CA TYR A 51 19.62 -38.04 8.22
C TYR A 51 18.73 -37.75 7.01
N LEU A 52 17.71 -38.57 6.75
CA LEU A 52 16.77 -38.34 5.64
C LEU A 52 15.83 -37.17 5.91
N PHE A 53 15.41 -36.98 7.17
CA PHE A 53 14.58 -35.84 7.56
C PHE A 53 15.35 -34.52 7.49
N ASN A 54 16.61 -34.49 7.93
CA ASN A 54 17.48 -33.31 7.80
C ASN A 54 17.82 -33.00 6.34
N PHE A 55 17.98 -34.00 5.47
CA PHE A 55 18.22 -33.80 4.05
C PHE A 55 17.02 -33.18 3.33
N LYS A 56 15.80 -33.60 3.68
CA LYS A 56 14.56 -33.02 3.13
C LYS A 56 14.37 -31.57 3.56
N ASN A 57 14.70 -31.23 4.81
CA ASN A 57 14.66 -29.85 5.29
C ASN A 57 15.74 -28.99 4.61
N TRP A 58 16.95 -29.51 4.43
CA TRP A 58 18.04 -28.81 3.76
C TRP A 58 17.73 -28.47 2.29
N THR A 59 17.07 -29.36 1.55
CA THR A 59 16.64 -29.09 0.16
C THR A 59 15.51 -28.03 0.10
N ASN A 60 14.57 -28.04 1.06
CA ASN A 60 13.54 -27.01 1.15
C ASN A 60 14.15 -25.64 1.50
N ASP A 61 15.06 -25.58 2.45
CA ASP A 61 15.76 -24.36 2.84
C ASP A 61 16.56 -23.77 1.68
N PHE A 62 17.20 -24.63 0.87
CA PHE A 62 17.95 -24.21 -0.32
C PHE A 62 17.04 -23.65 -1.43
N LEU A 63 15.85 -24.22 -1.63
CA LEU A 63 14.86 -23.70 -2.58
C LEU A 63 14.26 -22.37 -2.09
N HIS A 64 13.98 -22.25 -0.79
CA HIS A 64 13.54 -20.99 -0.19
C HIS A 64 14.61 -19.90 -0.25
N PHE A 65 15.89 -20.25 -0.09
CA PHE A 65 16.99 -19.29 -0.19
C PHE A 65 17.13 -18.69 -1.59
N ASN A 66 16.94 -19.49 -2.64
CA ASN A 66 16.96 -19.00 -4.01
C ASN A 66 15.75 -18.10 -4.34
N SER A 67 14.56 -18.43 -3.83
CA SER A 67 13.38 -17.57 -3.99
C SER A 67 13.52 -16.24 -3.25
N LEU A 68 14.11 -16.27 -2.05
CA LEU A 68 14.37 -15.08 -1.25
C LEU A 68 15.40 -14.16 -1.92
N ARG A 69 16.48 -14.73 -2.47
CA ARG A 69 17.46 -13.97 -3.26
C ARG A 69 16.83 -13.29 -4.47
N LYS A 70 15.93 -13.99 -5.16
CA LYS A 70 15.21 -13.43 -6.31
C LYS A 70 14.33 -12.27 -5.90
N GLN A 71 13.56 -12.42 -4.81
CA GLN A 71 12.74 -11.34 -4.26
C GLN A 71 13.58 -10.14 -3.80
N LEU A 72 14.74 -10.38 -3.16
CA LEU A 72 15.65 -9.30 -2.79
C LEU A 72 16.15 -8.55 -4.01
N SER A 73 16.59 -9.25 -5.06
CA SER A 73 17.05 -8.59 -6.28
C SER A 73 15.93 -7.83 -7.00
N GLU A 74 14.71 -8.37 -7.03
CA GLU A 74 13.55 -7.67 -7.60
C GLU A 74 13.23 -6.39 -6.82
N LEU A 75 13.24 -6.44 -5.49
CA LEU A 75 13.05 -5.28 -4.62
C LEU A 75 14.17 -4.24 -4.77
N GLU A 76 15.42 -4.68 -4.93
CA GLU A 76 16.56 -3.78 -5.21
C GLU A 76 16.39 -3.07 -6.55
N TYR A 77 15.98 -3.78 -7.61
CA TYR A 77 15.68 -3.17 -8.91
C TYR A 77 14.51 -2.20 -8.85
N GLU A 78 13.44 -2.54 -8.12
CA GLU A 78 12.31 -1.65 -7.91
C GLU A 78 12.74 -0.39 -7.15
N ASN A 79 13.56 -0.54 -6.10
CA ASN A 79 14.08 0.57 -5.32
C ASN A 79 14.94 1.52 -6.18
N ILE A 80 15.84 0.97 -7.01
CA ILE A 80 16.63 1.77 -7.96
C ILE A 80 15.72 2.49 -8.96
N GLY A 81 14.68 1.80 -9.45
CA GLY A 81 13.67 2.40 -10.33
C GLY A 81 12.95 3.59 -9.68
N LEU A 82 12.54 3.43 -8.43
CA LEU A 82 11.90 4.50 -7.66
C LEU A 82 12.86 5.67 -7.38
N ILE A 83 14.12 5.40 -7.06
CA ILE A 83 15.14 6.45 -6.87
C ILE A 83 15.33 7.26 -8.16
N ASN A 84 15.42 6.60 -9.32
CA ASN A 84 15.53 7.28 -10.61
C ASN A 84 14.29 8.13 -10.92
N GLN A 85 13.08 7.64 -10.60
CA GLN A 85 11.85 8.42 -10.77
C GLN A 85 11.83 9.64 -9.84
N LEU A 86 12.27 9.50 -8.60
CA LEU A 86 12.41 10.62 -7.65
C LEU A 86 13.41 11.66 -8.15
N GLN A 87 14.53 11.25 -8.74
CA GLN A 87 15.52 12.16 -9.30
C GLN A 87 14.94 12.93 -10.49
N ASN A 88 14.31 12.25 -11.44
CA ASN A 88 13.63 12.89 -12.56
C ASN A 88 12.53 13.85 -12.10
N PHE A 89 11.74 13.45 -11.09
CA PHE A 89 10.72 14.33 -10.50
C PHE A 89 11.34 15.59 -9.89
N LYS A 90 12.48 15.45 -9.21
CA LYS A 90 13.21 16.59 -8.64
C LYS A 90 13.69 17.54 -9.73
N GLU A 91 14.27 17.03 -10.81
CA GLU A 91 14.72 17.84 -11.96
C GLU A 91 13.56 18.61 -12.60
N ILE A 92 12.43 17.91 -12.87
CA ILE A 92 11.22 18.55 -13.42
C ILE A 92 10.69 19.64 -12.47
N LYS A 93 10.71 19.40 -11.17
CA LYS A 93 10.28 20.37 -10.17
C LYS A 93 11.19 21.60 -10.14
N GLU A 94 12.50 21.40 -10.22
CA GLU A 94 13.48 22.49 -10.30
C GLU A 94 13.31 23.31 -11.60
N GLU A 95 13.15 22.64 -12.74
CA GLU A 95 12.85 23.28 -14.02
C GLU A 95 11.54 24.07 -13.97
N ASN A 96 10.47 23.48 -13.41
CA ASN A 96 9.19 24.16 -13.26
C ASN A 96 9.30 25.40 -12.37
N SER A 97 10.09 25.33 -11.28
CA SER A 97 10.35 26.47 -10.40
C SER A 97 11.12 27.59 -11.12
N LEU A 98 12.12 27.23 -11.94
CA LEU A 98 12.86 28.18 -12.75
C LEU A 98 11.97 28.85 -13.80
N LEU A 99 11.13 28.09 -14.49
CA LEU A 99 10.18 28.62 -15.47
C LEU A 99 9.15 29.55 -14.82
N LYS A 100 8.60 29.18 -13.67
CA LYS A 100 7.68 30.03 -12.88
C LYS A 100 8.35 31.35 -12.48
N ASN A 101 9.59 31.29 -11.98
CA ASN A 101 10.35 32.48 -11.62
C ASN A 101 10.63 33.38 -12.83
N ALA A 102 11.00 32.79 -14.00
CA ALA A 102 11.23 33.53 -15.24
C ALA A 102 9.94 34.20 -15.73
N LEU A 103 8.80 33.58 -15.57
CA LEU A 103 7.47 34.09 -15.92
C LEU A 103 6.88 35.01 -14.82
N LYS A 104 7.58 35.22 -13.71
CA LYS A 104 7.09 35.97 -12.52
C LYS A 104 5.76 35.37 -11.97
N ILE A 105 5.49 34.10 -12.19
CA ILE A 105 4.35 33.41 -11.62
C ILE A 105 4.69 33.13 -10.16
N LYS A 106 3.92 33.68 -9.23
CA LYS A 106 4.05 33.34 -7.81
C LYS A 106 3.65 31.88 -7.63
N ASP A 107 4.45 31.13 -6.85
CA ASP A 107 4.09 29.76 -6.48
C ASP A 107 2.77 29.80 -5.71
N GLU A 108 1.70 29.23 -6.32
CA GLU A 108 0.36 29.17 -5.72
C GLU A 108 0.28 28.21 -4.53
N THR A 109 1.37 27.54 -4.17
CA THR A 109 1.42 26.55 -3.08
C THR A 109 2.01 27.08 -1.78
N GLY A 110 2.15 28.38 -1.62
CA GLY A 110 2.53 29.01 -0.35
C GLY A 110 1.42 28.95 0.69
N TRP A 111 0.96 27.74 1.03
CA TRP A 111 -0.01 27.57 2.11
C TRP A 111 0.62 28.00 3.43
N SER A 112 -0.01 28.95 4.12
CA SER A 112 0.29 29.19 5.52
C SER A 112 -0.35 28.06 6.35
N ILE A 113 0.45 27.33 7.11
CA ILE A 113 0.01 26.12 7.81
C ILE A 113 0.16 26.32 9.32
N VAL A 114 -0.86 25.93 10.07
CA VAL A 114 -0.85 25.87 11.53
C VAL A 114 -1.01 24.42 11.99
N SER A 115 -0.08 23.92 12.81
CA SER A 115 -0.22 22.62 13.46
C SER A 115 -1.09 22.72 14.70
N ALA A 116 -2.01 21.76 14.90
CA ALA A 116 -2.86 21.66 16.09
C ALA A 116 -2.95 20.20 16.56
N LYS A 117 -3.25 19.99 17.86
CA LYS A 117 -3.51 18.66 18.42
C LYS A 117 -5.00 18.39 18.42
N ILE A 118 -5.40 17.17 18.12
CA ILE A 118 -6.77 16.70 18.32
C ILE A 118 -6.96 16.47 19.83
N ILE A 119 -7.97 17.13 20.41
CA ILE A 119 -8.30 17.02 21.84
C ILE A 119 -9.52 16.12 22.10
N LEU A 120 -10.37 15.98 21.11
CA LEU A 120 -11.53 15.11 21.17
C LEU A 120 -11.86 14.64 19.75
N MET A 121 -12.22 13.39 19.64
CA MET A 121 -12.67 12.77 18.40
C MET A 121 -13.89 11.93 18.73
N ASP A 122 -14.88 11.89 17.85
CA ASP A 122 -16.03 11.00 18.00
C ASP A 122 -15.55 9.53 17.90
N PRO A 123 -15.52 8.78 19.03
CA PRO A 123 -15.01 7.42 19.04
C PRO A 123 -15.92 6.44 18.31
N SER A 124 -17.19 6.79 18.10
CA SER A 124 -18.15 5.96 17.39
C SER A 124 -17.99 6.08 15.87
N GLY A 125 -17.34 7.15 15.39
CA GLY A 125 -17.23 7.48 13.97
C GLY A 125 -18.59 7.80 13.31
N LEU A 126 -19.66 7.94 14.11
CA LEU A 126 -21.02 8.20 13.60
C LEU A 126 -21.17 9.62 13.08
N THR A 127 -20.69 10.60 13.85
CA THR A 127 -20.77 12.01 13.46
C THR A 127 -19.59 12.47 12.64
N GLY A 128 -18.46 11.75 12.71
CA GLY A 128 -17.22 12.12 12.05
C GLY A 128 -16.64 13.44 12.55
N SER A 129 -17.06 13.97 13.73
CA SER A 129 -16.57 15.24 14.26
C SER A 129 -15.30 15.06 15.09
N PHE A 130 -14.46 16.08 15.08
CA PHE A 130 -13.26 16.18 15.91
C PHE A 130 -13.06 17.60 16.41
N TRP A 131 -12.27 17.74 17.49
CA TRP A 131 -11.95 19.03 18.10
C TRP A 131 -10.43 19.21 18.15
N ILE A 132 -9.96 20.43 17.90
CA ILE A 132 -8.54 20.78 17.95
C ILE A 132 -8.30 21.87 19.00
N ASN A 133 -7.09 21.87 19.57
CA ASN A 133 -6.66 22.78 20.64
C ASN A 133 -6.23 24.17 20.15
N LYS A 134 -6.69 24.61 18.99
CA LYS A 134 -6.44 25.93 18.44
C LYS A 134 -7.72 26.51 17.87
N GLY A 135 -7.84 27.84 17.96
CA GLY A 135 -9.02 28.56 17.56
C GLY A 135 -8.73 29.90 16.93
N THR A 136 -9.71 30.81 16.95
CA THR A 136 -9.65 32.13 16.29
C THR A 136 -8.48 32.99 16.75
N LYS A 137 -8.00 32.84 18.01
CA LYS A 137 -6.79 33.53 18.50
C LYS A 137 -5.53 33.18 17.69
N THR A 138 -5.50 32.04 17.01
CA THR A 138 -4.40 31.60 16.15
C THR A 138 -4.67 31.86 14.68
N GLY A 139 -5.71 32.61 14.35
CA GLY A 139 -6.10 32.95 12.99
C GLY A 139 -6.95 31.91 12.28
N LEU A 140 -7.38 30.84 12.99
CA LEU A 140 -8.22 29.80 12.40
C LEU A 140 -9.65 30.31 12.18
N LYS A 141 -10.24 29.86 11.06
CA LYS A 141 -11.61 30.21 10.65
C LYS A 141 -12.35 28.98 10.15
N GLU A 142 -13.66 29.07 10.12
CA GLU A 142 -14.54 28.09 9.51
C GLU A 142 -14.22 27.94 8.01
N GLY A 143 -14.40 26.74 7.49
CA GLY A 143 -14.09 26.38 6.11
C GLY A 143 -12.63 25.99 5.84
N MET A 144 -11.69 26.26 6.75
CA MET A 144 -10.28 25.88 6.58
C MET A 144 -10.12 24.39 6.51
N ASN A 145 -9.28 23.94 5.57
CA ASN A 145 -9.04 22.51 5.38
C ASN A 145 -8.03 21.97 6.38
N VAL A 146 -8.34 20.79 6.88
CA VAL A 146 -7.51 20.04 7.83
C VAL A 146 -6.89 18.85 7.13
N ILE A 147 -5.57 18.75 7.18
CA ILE A 147 -4.79 17.72 6.52
C ILE A 147 -3.82 17.05 7.48
N LEU A 148 -3.31 15.88 7.09
CA LEU A 148 -2.08 15.32 7.64
C LEU A 148 -0.87 15.78 6.82
N GLU A 149 0.31 15.37 7.24
CA GLU A 149 1.51 15.39 6.39
C GLU A 149 1.19 14.69 5.06
N ASP A 150 1.94 15.00 4.00
CA ASP A 150 1.72 14.48 2.65
C ASP A 150 0.38 14.87 1.99
N LYS A 151 -0.27 15.96 2.46
CA LYS A 151 -1.53 16.49 1.89
C LYS A 151 -2.72 15.53 1.97
N ILE A 152 -2.74 14.61 2.90
CA ILE A 152 -3.88 13.70 3.12
C ILE A 152 -5.01 14.48 3.81
N LEU A 153 -6.18 14.52 3.17
CA LEU A 153 -7.35 15.24 3.67
C LEU A 153 -7.95 14.53 4.91
N VAL A 154 -8.05 15.27 6.02
CA VAL A 154 -8.75 14.83 7.23
C VAL A 154 -10.20 15.32 7.22
N GLY A 155 -10.41 16.58 6.82
CA GLY A 155 -11.70 17.24 6.84
C GLY A 155 -11.58 18.75 6.75
N ARG A 156 -12.55 19.46 7.34
CA ARG A 156 -12.58 20.92 7.40
C ARG A 156 -13.04 21.42 8.76
N LEU A 157 -12.69 22.66 9.11
CA LEU A 157 -13.23 23.33 10.29
C LEU A 157 -14.66 23.83 10.01
N ILE A 158 -15.60 23.52 10.91
CA ILE A 158 -17.00 23.91 10.77
C ILE A 158 -17.44 24.94 11.79
N GLU A 159 -16.73 25.05 12.93
CA GLU A 159 -17.03 26.01 13.97
C GLU A 159 -15.76 26.35 14.74
N CYS A 160 -15.46 27.63 14.93
CA CYS A 160 -14.28 28.09 15.62
C CYS A 160 -14.55 29.04 16.77
N PHE A 161 -14.02 28.68 17.94
CA PHE A 161 -14.05 29.46 19.17
C PHE A 161 -12.65 30.05 19.46
N ASN A 162 -12.51 30.84 20.52
CA ASN A 162 -11.26 31.52 20.83
C ASN A 162 -10.05 30.60 20.92
N ASN A 163 -10.17 29.44 21.56
CA ASN A 163 -9.03 28.54 21.87
C ASN A 163 -9.11 27.15 21.24
N TYR A 164 -10.24 26.80 20.61
CA TYR A 164 -10.46 25.50 19.99
C TYR A 164 -11.39 25.66 18.78
N CYS A 165 -11.32 24.72 17.85
CA CYS A 165 -12.26 24.60 16.75
C CYS A 165 -12.81 23.18 16.69
N ARG A 166 -14.05 23.08 16.18
CA ARG A 166 -14.67 21.82 15.80
C ARG A 166 -14.49 21.60 14.29
N GLY A 167 -14.05 20.43 13.92
CA GLY A 167 -13.93 20.00 12.54
C GLY A 167 -14.88 18.87 12.21
N GLU A 168 -15.18 18.75 10.94
CA GLU A 168 -15.91 17.66 10.32
C GLU A 168 -14.96 16.86 9.42
N SER A 169 -14.89 15.55 9.63
CA SER A 169 -14.00 14.69 8.88
C SER A 169 -14.61 14.23 7.55
N ILE A 170 -13.77 13.69 6.67
CA ILE A 170 -14.21 13.05 5.43
C ILE A 170 -15.14 11.84 5.66
N PHE A 171 -15.22 11.34 6.91
CA PHE A 171 -16.10 10.24 7.29
C PHE A 171 -17.42 10.66 7.89
N SER A 172 -17.71 11.96 7.96
CA SER A 172 -19.03 12.42 8.33
C SER A 172 -20.06 11.95 7.29
N PRO A 173 -21.23 11.46 7.71
CA PRO A 173 -22.30 11.07 6.78
C PRO A 173 -22.78 12.22 5.88
N GLU A 174 -22.60 13.46 6.34
CA GLU A 174 -23.00 14.67 5.61
C GLU A 174 -21.94 15.16 4.63
N THR A 175 -20.69 14.66 4.76
CA THR A 175 -19.58 15.10 3.92
C THR A 175 -19.60 14.36 2.59
N LYS A 176 -19.73 15.13 1.50
CA LYS A 176 -19.56 14.67 0.12
C LYS A 176 -18.36 15.39 -0.48
N ILE A 177 -17.48 14.64 -1.09
CA ILE A 177 -16.21 15.16 -1.62
C ILE A 177 -16.20 14.90 -3.13
N SER A 178 -16.16 15.97 -3.94
CA SER A 178 -15.86 15.82 -5.35
C SER A 178 -14.39 15.43 -5.49
N VAL A 179 -14.15 14.29 -6.10
CA VAL A 179 -12.81 13.73 -6.30
C VAL A 179 -12.50 13.54 -7.76
N GLU A 180 -11.23 13.57 -8.08
CA GLU A 180 -10.66 13.26 -9.37
C GLU A 180 -9.70 12.08 -9.22
N ASP A 181 -9.80 11.11 -10.11
CA ASP A 181 -8.80 10.03 -10.17
C ASP A 181 -7.49 10.57 -10.74
N LEU A 182 -6.41 10.39 -10.01
CA LEU A 182 -5.09 10.96 -10.36
C LEU A 182 -4.56 10.44 -11.71
N ARG A 183 -4.93 9.22 -12.12
CA ARG A 183 -4.46 8.58 -13.36
C ARG A 183 -5.36 8.89 -14.56
N SER A 184 -6.67 8.75 -14.41
CA SER A 184 -7.63 8.87 -15.52
C SER A 184 -8.31 10.23 -15.59
N SER A 185 -8.08 11.11 -14.57
CA SER A 185 -8.77 12.40 -14.40
C SER A 185 -10.30 12.28 -14.39
N THR A 186 -10.82 11.11 -14.06
CA THR A 186 -12.26 10.88 -13.95
C THR A 186 -12.81 11.54 -12.71
N LEU A 187 -13.84 12.36 -12.86
CA LEU A 187 -14.55 13.01 -11.75
C LEU A 187 -15.59 12.08 -11.16
N ALA A 188 -15.71 12.11 -9.83
CA ALA A 188 -16.66 11.29 -9.08
C ALA A 188 -16.90 11.90 -7.70
N ILE A 189 -17.79 11.30 -6.90
CA ILE A 189 -18.07 11.72 -5.52
C ILE A 189 -17.67 10.63 -4.54
N ALA A 190 -16.82 10.98 -3.57
CA ALA A 190 -16.50 10.14 -2.43
C ALA A 190 -17.41 10.53 -1.25
N GLU A 191 -18.09 9.55 -0.65
CA GLU A 191 -18.93 9.73 0.52
C GLU A 191 -18.99 8.46 1.39
N LYS A 192 -19.37 8.61 2.66
CA LYS A 192 -19.65 7.49 3.54
C LYS A 192 -21.11 7.06 3.38
N ASP A 193 -21.35 5.77 3.15
CA ASP A 193 -22.70 5.22 3.09
C ASP A 193 -23.29 5.00 4.51
N ILE A 194 -24.57 4.73 4.57
CA ILE A 194 -25.31 4.44 5.82
C ILE A 194 -24.81 3.17 6.54
N LYS A 195 -24.07 2.29 5.84
CA LYS A 195 -23.45 1.08 6.40
C LYS A 195 -22.04 1.34 6.93
N GLY A 196 -21.54 2.57 6.81
CA GLY A 196 -20.21 2.97 7.26
C GLY A 196 -19.10 2.75 6.24
N ASN A 197 -19.39 2.27 5.03
CA ASN A 197 -18.37 2.10 4.00
C ASN A 197 -18.09 3.44 3.30
N PHE A 198 -16.82 3.68 3.00
CA PHE A 198 -16.44 4.81 2.16
C PHE A 198 -16.55 4.40 0.70
N ARG A 199 -17.35 5.11 -0.08
CA ARG A 199 -17.69 4.76 -1.45
C ARG A 199 -17.41 5.88 -2.43
N LEU A 200 -17.06 5.46 -3.64
CA LEU A 200 -17.02 6.31 -4.82
C LEU A 200 -18.30 6.11 -5.59
N LYS A 201 -19.02 7.18 -5.82
CA LYS A 201 -20.29 7.22 -6.55
C LYS A 201 -20.23 8.14 -7.76
N LEU A 202 -21.24 8.06 -8.60
CA LEU A 202 -21.38 8.85 -9.83
C LEU A 202 -20.23 8.65 -10.83
N VAL A 203 -19.63 7.48 -10.81
CA VAL A 203 -18.56 7.13 -11.75
C VAL A 203 -19.19 6.76 -13.12
N PRO A 204 -18.85 7.45 -14.20
CA PRO A 204 -19.36 7.09 -15.52
C PRO A 204 -19.02 5.65 -15.92
N TYR A 205 -19.94 4.95 -16.57
CA TYR A 205 -19.72 3.55 -16.93
C TYR A 205 -18.48 3.33 -17.82
N GLU A 206 -18.20 4.27 -18.72
CA GLU A 206 -17.07 4.22 -19.65
C GLU A 206 -15.75 4.65 -19.04
N SER A 207 -15.74 5.06 -17.75
CA SER A 207 -14.53 5.52 -17.09
C SER A 207 -13.49 4.42 -16.90
N ASP A 208 -12.21 4.79 -16.96
CA ASP A 208 -11.06 3.88 -16.78
C ASP A 208 -10.56 3.87 -15.31
N ILE A 209 -11.45 3.93 -14.32
CA ILE A 209 -11.06 3.78 -12.90
C ILE A 209 -10.73 2.32 -12.63
N LYS A 210 -9.54 2.10 -12.02
CA LYS A 210 -9.01 0.77 -11.66
C LYS A 210 -8.82 0.61 -10.15
N ILE A 211 -8.81 -0.64 -9.72
CA ILE A 211 -8.42 -0.97 -8.34
C ILE A 211 -6.97 -0.55 -8.14
N GLY A 212 -6.71 0.17 -7.06
CA GLY A 212 -5.40 0.73 -6.76
C GLY A 212 -5.23 2.20 -7.11
N ASP A 213 -6.13 2.80 -7.90
CA ASP A 213 -6.07 4.21 -8.24
C ASP A 213 -6.22 5.10 -7.01
N ILE A 214 -5.54 6.25 -7.04
CA ILE A 214 -5.54 7.25 -5.98
C ILE A 214 -6.48 8.39 -6.35
N LEU A 215 -7.34 8.74 -5.41
CA LEU A 215 -8.30 9.82 -5.56
C LEU A 215 -7.83 11.07 -4.82
N ILE A 216 -7.91 12.19 -5.50
CA ILE A 216 -7.61 13.52 -4.95
C ILE A 216 -8.86 14.41 -5.00
N THR A 217 -8.90 15.46 -4.19
CA THR A 217 -9.96 16.46 -4.27
C THR A 217 -9.92 17.18 -5.62
N SER A 218 -11.06 17.32 -6.29
CA SER A 218 -11.17 17.98 -7.59
C SER A 218 -11.28 19.51 -7.46
N SER A 219 -11.10 20.22 -8.57
CA SER A 219 -11.31 21.67 -8.66
C SER A 219 -12.79 22.10 -8.52
N GLU A 220 -13.71 21.17 -8.73
CA GLU A 220 -15.15 21.43 -8.63
C GLU A 220 -15.65 21.41 -7.18
N ASN A 221 -14.75 21.14 -6.24
CA ASN A 221 -15.09 21.09 -4.84
C ASN A 221 -15.14 22.51 -4.26
N THR A 222 -16.31 22.91 -3.75
CA THR A 222 -16.47 24.23 -3.12
C THR A 222 -15.97 24.28 -1.67
N ASN A 223 -15.77 23.14 -1.04
CA ASN A 223 -15.43 23.02 0.38
C ASN A 223 -13.98 22.60 0.64
N PHE A 224 -13.30 22.04 -0.35
CA PHE A 224 -11.95 21.51 -0.19
C PHE A 224 -11.03 22.04 -1.29
N LEU A 225 -9.79 22.31 -0.93
CA LEU A 225 -8.75 22.67 -1.88
C LEU A 225 -8.48 21.54 -2.84
N LYS A 226 -8.17 21.86 -4.10
CA LYS A 226 -7.79 20.86 -5.12
C LYS A 226 -6.48 20.18 -4.76
N GLY A 227 -6.40 18.88 -5.09
CA GLY A 227 -5.15 18.11 -5.03
C GLY A 227 -4.81 17.53 -3.66
N LEU A 228 -5.76 17.50 -2.73
CA LEU A 228 -5.59 16.79 -1.46
C LEU A 228 -5.89 15.31 -1.63
N LEU A 229 -5.05 14.44 -1.08
CA LEU A 229 -5.21 12.99 -1.14
C LEU A 229 -6.40 12.56 -0.27
N VAL A 230 -7.30 11.73 -0.83
CA VAL A 230 -8.52 11.30 -0.15
C VAL A 230 -8.51 9.81 0.16
N ALA A 231 -8.41 8.96 -0.87
CA ALA A 231 -8.55 7.52 -0.73
C ALA A 231 -7.93 6.78 -1.91
N LYS A 232 -7.83 5.46 -1.75
CA LYS A 232 -7.46 4.51 -2.78
C LYS A 232 -8.67 3.67 -3.18
N VAL A 233 -8.82 3.35 -4.44
CA VAL A 233 -9.87 2.44 -4.93
C VAL A 233 -9.52 1.01 -4.50
N LYS A 234 -10.37 0.41 -3.64
CA LYS A 234 -10.12 -0.91 -3.07
C LYS A 234 -10.72 -2.05 -3.86
N LYS A 235 -11.97 -1.90 -4.27
CA LYS A 235 -12.66 -2.90 -5.09
C LYS A 235 -13.88 -2.30 -5.80
N SER A 236 -14.32 -2.95 -6.88
CA SER A 236 -15.58 -2.63 -7.55
C SER A 236 -16.76 -2.88 -6.60
N GLY A 237 -17.67 -1.95 -6.53
CA GLY A 237 -18.97 -2.11 -5.88
C GLY A 237 -19.94 -2.87 -6.78
N SER A 238 -21.14 -3.13 -6.26
CA SER A 238 -22.23 -3.66 -7.08
C SER A 238 -22.79 -2.52 -7.95
N SER A 239 -22.66 -2.67 -9.28
CA SER A 239 -23.47 -1.87 -10.21
C SER A 239 -24.90 -2.39 -10.14
N SER A 240 -25.88 -1.51 -9.91
CA SER A 240 -27.28 -1.87 -10.22
C SER A 240 -27.42 -1.93 -11.75
N ASP A 241 -27.96 -3.02 -12.26
CA ASP A 241 -28.11 -3.26 -13.72
C ASP A 241 -28.93 -2.20 -14.48
N ILE A 242 -29.45 -1.19 -13.80
CA ILE A 242 -30.35 -0.16 -14.33
C ILE A 242 -29.67 1.22 -14.46
N SER A 243 -28.48 1.42 -13.84
CA SER A 243 -27.79 2.72 -13.87
C SER A 243 -26.53 2.68 -14.74
N SER A 244 -26.38 3.69 -15.61
CA SER A 244 -25.16 3.94 -16.40
C SER A 244 -23.95 4.37 -15.53
N LEU A 245 -24.00 4.14 -14.22
CA LEU A 245 -23.00 4.56 -13.24
C LEU A 245 -22.43 3.37 -12.50
N LYS A 246 -21.12 3.40 -12.27
CA LYS A 246 -20.40 2.45 -11.44
C LYS A 246 -20.23 2.99 -10.02
N GLU A 247 -20.12 2.08 -9.06
CA GLU A 247 -19.68 2.38 -7.70
C GLU A 247 -18.42 1.59 -7.35
N PHE A 248 -17.58 2.16 -6.49
CA PHE A 248 -16.42 1.48 -5.94
C PHE A 248 -16.38 1.63 -4.42
N ILE A 249 -15.77 0.67 -3.75
CA ILE A 249 -15.43 0.76 -2.33
C ILE A 249 -14.06 1.37 -2.24
N LEU A 250 -13.91 2.36 -1.37
CA LEU A 250 -12.69 3.10 -1.14
C LEU A 250 -12.00 2.62 0.14
N GLU A 251 -10.69 2.70 0.13
CA GLU A 251 -9.83 2.56 1.30
C GLU A 251 -9.24 3.95 1.62
N PRO A 252 -9.61 4.54 2.76
CA PRO A 252 -9.07 5.83 3.15
C PRO A 252 -7.54 5.77 3.30
N LEU A 253 -6.85 6.85 2.92
CA LEU A 253 -5.40 6.96 3.12
C LEU A 253 -5.02 7.34 4.56
N LEU A 254 -6.00 7.60 5.40
CA LEU A 254 -5.78 7.94 6.81
C LEU A 254 -6.43 6.90 7.73
N ASN A 255 -5.77 6.64 8.86
CA ASN A 255 -6.36 5.90 9.97
C ASN A 255 -6.78 6.89 11.05
N PHE A 256 -8.07 7.20 11.10
CA PHE A 256 -8.63 8.22 11.98
C PHE A 256 -8.33 7.97 13.47
N SER A 257 -8.28 6.70 13.88
CA SER A 257 -8.03 6.32 15.28
C SER A 257 -6.61 6.60 15.77
N GLN A 258 -5.67 6.86 14.87
CA GLN A 258 -4.26 7.06 15.18
C GLN A 258 -3.80 8.51 15.06
N ILE A 259 -4.71 9.42 14.68
CA ILE A 259 -4.36 10.82 14.47
C ILE A 259 -4.32 11.55 15.81
N SER A 260 -3.15 12.04 16.19
CA SER A 260 -2.96 12.88 17.38
C SER A 260 -2.78 14.38 17.07
N SER A 261 -2.28 14.67 15.86
CA SER A 261 -2.01 16.04 15.39
C SER A 261 -2.41 16.21 13.93
N VAL A 262 -2.78 17.42 13.58
CA VAL A 262 -3.22 17.81 12.23
C VAL A 262 -2.61 19.14 11.83
N LEU A 263 -2.62 19.40 10.54
CA LEU A 263 -2.19 20.64 9.91
C LEU A 263 -3.41 21.35 9.33
N ILE A 264 -3.56 22.63 9.60
CA ILE A 264 -4.65 23.46 9.08
C ILE A 264 -4.09 24.43 8.05
N ILE A 265 -4.66 24.43 6.86
CA ILE A 265 -4.32 25.36 5.80
C ILE A 265 -5.06 26.67 6.04
N MET A 266 -4.31 27.75 6.37
CA MET A 266 -4.88 29.03 6.81
C MET A 266 -5.31 29.93 5.67
N ASP A 267 -4.56 29.93 4.56
CA ASP A 267 -4.84 30.82 3.44
C ASP A 267 -4.91 30.06 2.12
N ILE A 268 -6.05 30.24 1.47
CA ILE A 268 -6.09 30.25 0.01
C ILE A 268 -5.77 31.71 -0.34
N ILE A 269 -4.53 32.00 -0.77
CA ILE A 269 -4.29 33.29 -1.39
C ILE A 269 -5.13 33.26 -2.68
N PRO A 270 -6.23 34.04 -2.76
CA PRO A 270 -6.96 34.11 -4.01
C PRO A 270 -5.97 34.62 -5.04
N SER A 271 -5.75 33.84 -6.11
CA SER A 271 -5.04 34.31 -7.28
C SER A 271 -5.72 35.61 -7.68
N SER A 272 -5.04 36.73 -7.45
CA SER A 272 -5.50 38.03 -7.94
C SER A 272 -5.69 37.90 -9.45
N GLN A 273 -6.94 38.07 -9.86
CA GLN A 273 -7.34 38.23 -11.25
C GLN A 273 -6.48 39.25 -11.99
#